data_e0ff9b322d3fee06b61aff2b44700892
#
_entry.id   e0ff9b322d3fee06b61aff2b44700892
#
_cell.length_a   1.000
_cell.length_b   1.000
_cell.length_c   1.000
_cell.angle_alpha   90.00
_cell.angle_beta   90.00
_cell.angle_gamma   90.00
#
_symmetry.space_group_name_H-M   'P 1'
#
loop_
_entity.id
_entity.type
_entity.pdbx_description
1 polymer ?
#
loop_
_entity_poly.entity_id
_entity_poly.type
_entity_poly.pdbx_seq_one_letter_code
_entity_poly.pdbx_strand_id
1 'polypeptide(L)'
;MAHFHFRSFLLSRSAVIALAFILVVGLSGCASLKRWFGFDDSTTIQQSSASLAVEAMEEYNVGKYYKALAKFEEIMDRFPFSPEAMLAELKSADSHYFQEEYLEAKIMYQEFEDRHPTNEAIPYVMFQIGMCDFARTDRLDRDISGAQDSIQSFSRLLRAFPDSPYTNEAKARIKAAREFLVNHEYYVAVFYVRTKRYSEAAHRLKYLLAMYPDSSISPLARNMLARIEAGNPPRMGFSRWLPDLSMPDWTLFGSDEQENSKKEEKAN
;
A
#
# COMPACT_ATOMS: atom_id res chain seq x y z
N MET A 1 -49.32 81.96 -0.23
CA MET A 1 -49.58 80.51 0.07
C MET A 1 -48.65 79.61 -0.74
N ALA A 2 -47.33 79.82 -0.76
CA ALA A 2 -46.40 79.03 -1.59
C ALA A 2 -45.26 78.35 -0.81
N HIS A 3 -45.19 78.43 0.50
CA HIS A 3 -44.11 77.87 1.29
C HIS A 3 -44.41 76.52 1.95
N PHE A 4 -45.61 75.98 1.86
CA PHE A 4 -46.01 74.77 2.60
C PHE A 4 -45.74 73.44 1.82
N HIS A 5 -45.70 73.55 0.49
CA HIS A 5 -45.51 72.32 -0.32
C HIS A 5 -44.04 71.83 -0.50
N PHE A 6 -43.08 72.73 -0.31
CA PHE A 6 -41.68 72.40 -0.54
C PHE A 6 -41.03 71.56 0.62
N ARG A 7 -41.54 71.79 1.84
CA ARG A 7 -41.02 71.04 3.04
C ARG A 7 -41.52 69.63 3.09
N SER A 8 -42.71 69.33 2.62
CA SER A 8 -43.25 67.97 2.61
C SER A 8 -42.58 67.08 1.55
N PHE A 9 -42.16 67.69 0.41
CA PHE A 9 -41.47 66.95 -0.65
C PHE A 9 -40.03 66.62 -0.28
N LEU A 10 -39.32 67.44 0.47
CA LEU A 10 -37.94 67.11 0.95
C LEU A 10 -37.95 66.11 2.06
N LEU A 11 -38.94 66.10 2.94
CA LEU A 11 -39.09 65.08 3.96
C LEU A 11 -39.41 63.70 3.37
N SER A 12 -40.16 63.62 2.32
CA SER A 12 -40.49 62.41 1.60
C SER A 12 -39.25 61.81 0.90
N ARG A 13 -38.43 62.67 0.28
CA ARG A 13 -37.20 62.23 -0.38
C ARG A 13 -36.13 61.72 0.64
N SER A 14 -35.97 62.41 1.74
CA SER A 14 -35.06 62.00 2.81
C SER A 14 -35.51 60.67 3.49
N ALA A 15 -36.83 60.51 3.66
CA ALA A 15 -37.39 59.29 4.16
C ALA A 15 -37.20 58.10 3.22
N VAL A 16 -37.31 58.28 1.91
CA VAL A 16 -37.08 57.29 0.89
C VAL A 16 -35.57 56.90 0.82
N ILE A 17 -34.69 57.90 0.92
CA ILE A 17 -33.23 57.65 0.95
C ILE A 17 -32.84 56.91 2.24
N ALA A 18 -33.40 57.27 3.39
CA ALA A 18 -33.16 56.56 4.65
C ALA A 18 -33.68 55.13 4.60
N LEU A 19 -34.84 54.90 4.00
CA LEU A 19 -35.41 53.55 3.85
C LEU A 19 -34.57 52.69 2.89
N ALA A 20 -34.11 53.29 1.78
CA ALA A 20 -33.21 52.61 0.83
C ALA A 20 -31.86 52.25 1.48
N PHE A 21 -31.33 53.17 2.32
CA PHE A 21 -30.07 52.90 3.03
C PHE A 21 -30.22 51.78 4.07
N ILE A 22 -31.34 51.73 4.80
CA ILE A 22 -31.66 50.65 5.72
C ILE A 22 -31.83 49.32 4.98
N LEU A 23 -32.41 49.31 3.79
CA LEU A 23 -32.61 48.12 2.97
C LEU A 23 -31.28 47.62 2.38
N VAL A 24 -30.36 48.49 1.97
CA VAL A 24 -29.02 48.14 1.49
C VAL A 24 -28.15 47.63 2.65
N VAL A 25 -28.20 48.22 3.83
CA VAL A 25 -27.49 47.77 5.02
C VAL A 25 -28.08 46.43 5.54
N GLY A 26 -29.39 46.23 5.41
CA GLY A 26 -30.06 44.98 5.78
C GLY A 26 -29.69 43.80 4.86
N LEU A 27 -29.49 44.05 3.56
CA LEU A 27 -29.10 43.01 2.60
C LEU A 27 -27.63 42.60 2.69
N SER A 28 -26.76 43.51 3.14
CA SER A 28 -25.32 43.19 3.32
C SER A 28 -24.97 42.64 4.73
N GLY A 29 -25.93 42.62 5.66
CA GLY A 29 -25.69 42.35 7.09
C GLY A 29 -25.91 40.91 7.55
N CYS A 30 -26.43 40.01 6.71
CA CYS A 30 -26.78 38.66 7.18
C CYS A 30 -25.57 37.80 7.61
N ALA A 31 -24.39 38.05 7.04
CA ALA A 31 -23.19 37.31 7.41
C ALA A 31 -22.51 37.85 8.70
N SER A 32 -22.59 39.19 8.91
CA SER A 32 -21.95 39.83 10.08
C SER A 32 -22.80 39.74 11.34
N LEU A 33 -24.13 39.69 11.20
CA LEU A 33 -25.07 39.63 12.33
C LEU A 33 -25.03 38.25 13.02
N LYS A 34 -24.83 37.17 12.26
CA LYS A 34 -24.62 35.80 12.79
C LYS A 34 -23.42 35.76 13.72
N ARG A 35 -22.31 36.44 13.37
CA ARG A 35 -21.09 36.47 14.19
C ARG A 35 -21.25 37.30 15.48
N TRP A 36 -22.12 38.31 15.51
CA TRP A 36 -22.31 39.19 16.67
C TRP A 36 -23.31 38.61 17.69
N PHE A 37 -24.29 37.80 17.23
CA PHE A 37 -25.26 37.12 18.11
C PHE A 37 -24.78 35.75 18.61
N GLY A 38 -23.52 35.33 18.36
CA GLY A 38 -22.99 34.06 18.88
C GLY A 38 -23.71 32.84 18.32
N PHE A 39 -24.47 32.97 17.24
CA PHE A 39 -24.85 31.83 16.41
C PHE A 39 -23.64 31.48 15.52
N ASP A 40 -22.56 31.08 16.21
CA ASP A 40 -21.54 30.28 15.60
C ASP A 40 -22.19 28.92 15.36
N ASP A 41 -22.68 28.74 14.14
CA ASP A 41 -23.21 27.48 13.63
C ASP A 41 -22.04 26.52 13.31
N SER A 42 -20.94 26.69 14.05
CA SER A 42 -19.98 25.63 14.35
C SER A 42 -20.56 24.76 15.49
N THR A 43 -21.74 24.22 15.29
CA THR A 43 -21.89 22.83 15.63
C THR A 43 -20.87 22.14 14.73
N THR A 44 -19.59 22.14 15.11
CA THR A 44 -18.71 21.04 14.84
C THR A 44 -19.54 19.84 15.26
N ILE A 45 -20.23 19.23 14.31
CA ILE A 45 -20.78 17.88 14.50
C ILE A 45 -19.56 17.16 14.96
N GLN A 46 -19.50 16.88 16.28
CA GLN A 46 -18.37 16.18 16.85
C GLN A 46 -18.44 14.80 16.22
N GLN A 47 -17.68 14.65 15.12
CA GLN A 47 -17.67 13.41 14.35
C GLN A 47 -17.41 12.29 15.34
N SER A 48 -18.30 11.33 15.38
CA SER A 48 -18.11 10.12 16.19
C SER A 48 -17.05 9.25 15.54
N SER A 49 -16.40 8.38 16.32
CA SER A 49 -15.48 7.37 15.77
C SER A 49 -16.13 6.55 14.66
N ALA A 50 -17.40 6.19 14.81
CA ALA A 50 -18.17 5.45 13.82
C ALA A 50 -18.37 6.23 12.51
N SER A 51 -18.69 7.53 12.56
CA SER A 51 -18.85 8.34 11.33
C SER A 51 -17.53 8.54 10.60
N LEU A 52 -16.43 8.77 11.35
CA LEU A 52 -15.10 8.86 10.78
C LEU A 52 -14.66 7.52 10.13
N ALA A 53 -15.00 6.38 10.77
CA ALA A 53 -14.68 5.07 10.23
C ALA A 53 -15.42 4.80 8.92
N VAL A 54 -16.69 5.18 8.81
CA VAL A 54 -17.45 5.07 7.55
C VAL A 54 -16.79 5.91 6.46
N GLU A 55 -16.50 7.18 6.73
CA GLU A 55 -15.84 8.06 5.76
C GLU A 55 -14.44 7.55 5.35
N ALA A 56 -13.67 7.02 6.31
CA ALA A 56 -12.35 6.44 6.05
C ALA A 56 -12.47 5.22 5.13
N MET A 57 -13.45 4.34 5.40
CA MET A 57 -13.70 3.14 4.59
C MET A 57 -14.22 3.49 3.19
N GLU A 58 -15.01 4.54 3.03
CA GLU A 58 -15.42 5.02 1.70
C GLU A 58 -14.21 5.44 0.87
N GLU A 59 -13.28 6.26 1.43
CA GLU A 59 -12.06 6.66 0.73
C GLU A 59 -11.13 5.45 0.46
N TYR A 60 -11.05 4.51 1.40
CA TYR A 60 -10.27 3.27 1.25
C TYR A 60 -10.81 2.40 0.10
N ASN A 61 -12.11 2.17 0.04
CA ASN A 61 -12.76 1.31 -0.94
C ASN A 61 -12.67 1.86 -2.39
N VAL A 62 -12.54 3.19 -2.53
CA VAL A 62 -12.30 3.81 -3.84
C VAL A 62 -10.81 4.00 -4.16
N GLY A 63 -9.91 3.39 -3.37
CA GLY A 63 -8.47 3.39 -3.61
C GLY A 63 -7.75 4.70 -3.23
N LYS A 64 -8.41 5.61 -2.51
CA LYS A 64 -7.80 6.87 -2.05
C LYS A 64 -7.08 6.68 -0.71
N TYR A 65 -6.11 5.78 -0.68
CA TYR A 65 -5.46 5.32 0.54
C TYR A 65 -4.84 6.43 1.38
N TYR A 66 -4.26 7.45 0.76
CA TYR A 66 -3.73 8.62 1.48
C TYR A 66 -4.80 9.36 2.30
N LYS A 67 -6.02 9.53 1.73
CA LYS A 67 -7.13 10.20 2.44
C LYS A 67 -7.73 9.31 3.52
N ALA A 68 -7.85 8.02 3.22
CA ALA A 68 -8.31 7.03 4.18
C ALA A 68 -7.37 6.97 5.39
N LEU A 69 -6.06 6.93 5.16
CA LEU A 69 -5.03 6.92 6.20
C LEU A 69 -5.18 8.10 7.16
N ALA A 70 -5.28 9.34 6.65
CA ALA A 70 -5.46 10.51 7.49
C ALA A 70 -6.69 10.44 8.40
N LYS A 71 -7.79 9.82 7.92
CA LYS A 71 -9.00 9.63 8.73
C LYS A 71 -8.84 8.49 9.76
N PHE A 72 -8.16 7.41 9.39
CA PHE A 72 -7.84 6.33 10.32
C PHE A 72 -6.92 6.82 11.44
N GLU A 73 -5.90 7.62 11.12
CA GLU A 73 -5.03 8.27 12.11
C GLU A 73 -5.84 9.18 13.04
N GLU A 74 -6.76 9.98 12.51
CA GLU A 74 -7.65 10.82 13.32
C GLU A 74 -8.52 9.97 14.30
N ILE A 75 -8.97 8.78 13.87
CA ILE A 75 -9.70 7.86 14.78
C ILE A 75 -8.79 7.39 15.92
N MET A 76 -7.56 6.96 15.58
CA MET A 76 -6.62 6.46 16.58
C MET A 76 -6.21 7.55 17.60
N ASP A 77 -6.05 8.79 17.13
CA ASP A 77 -5.65 9.92 17.98
C ASP A 77 -6.80 10.40 18.89
N ARG A 78 -8.00 10.53 18.34
CA ARG A 78 -9.14 11.13 19.06
C ARG A 78 -9.96 10.11 19.83
N PHE A 79 -9.98 8.87 19.37
CA PHE A 79 -10.84 7.80 19.92
C PHE A 79 -10.09 6.49 20.14
N PRO A 80 -8.92 6.50 20.81
CA PRO A 80 -8.02 5.34 20.92
C PRO A 80 -8.65 4.11 21.57
N PHE A 81 -9.73 4.29 22.34
CA PHE A 81 -10.44 3.20 23.03
C PHE A 81 -11.76 2.83 22.36
N SER A 82 -12.06 3.37 21.19
CA SER A 82 -13.27 3.01 20.45
C SER A 82 -13.12 1.65 19.76
N PRO A 83 -14.21 0.94 19.49
CA PRO A 83 -14.16 -0.28 18.66
C PRO A 83 -13.56 -0.05 17.26
N GLU A 84 -13.74 1.15 16.72
CA GLU A 84 -13.25 1.55 15.41
C GLU A 84 -11.74 1.78 15.40
N ALA A 85 -11.10 2.06 16.55
CA ALA A 85 -9.66 2.27 16.62
C ALA A 85 -8.88 1.03 16.16
N MET A 86 -9.31 -0.16 16.56
CA MET A 86 -8.66 -1.40 16.13
C MET A 86 -8.80 -1.64 14.61
N LEU A 87 -9.97 -1.32 14.02
CA LEU A 87 -10.17 -1.34 12.59
C LEU A 87 -9.25 -0.31 11.90
N ALA A 88 -9.17 0.89 12.46
CA ALA A 88 -8.34 1.97 11.94
C ALA A 88 -6.85 1.58 11.94
N GLU A 89 -6.32 0.96 13.00
CA GLU A 89 -4.96 0.43 13.05
C GLU A 89 -4.69 -0.53 11.89
N LEU A 90 -5.55 -1.51 11.71
CA LEU A 90 -5.37 -2.51 10.65
C LEU A 90 -5.47 -1.88 9.25
N LYS A 91 -6.45 -0.99 9.05
CA LYS A 91 -6.67 -0.33 7.76
C LYS A 91 -5.64 0.75 7.44
N SER A 92 -5.00 1.34 8.44
CA SER A 92 -3.83 2.20 8.24
C SER A 92 -2.66 1.39 7.69
N ALA A 93 -2.37 0.22 8.26
CA ALA A 93 -1.35 -0.68 7.74
C ALA A 93 -1.65 -1.12 6.29
N ASP A 94 -2.90 -1.50 5.99
CA ASP A 94 -3.35 -1.80 4.63
C ASP A 94 -3.15 -0.60 3.69
N SER A 95 -3.45 0.62 4.15
CA SER A 95 -3.31 1.84 3.36
C SER A 95 -1.85 2.13 3.00
N HIS A 96 -0.91 1.95 3.93
CA HIS A 96 0.53 2.02 3.63
C HIS A 96 0.95 0.95 2.64
N TYR A 97 0.47 -0.28 2.79
CA TYR A 97 0.77 -1.36 1.85
C TYR A 97 0.37 -1.01 0.42
N PHE A 98 -0.85 -0.50 0.21
CA PHE A 98 -1.34 -0.11 -1.10
C PHE A 98 -0.69 1.17 -1.67
N GLN A 99 -0.03 1.96 -0.82
CA GLN A 99 0.83 3.08 -1.22
C GLN A 99 2.28 2.63 -1.51
N GLU A 100 2.55 1.32 -1.47
CA GLU A 100 3.88 0.71 -1.67
C GLU A 100 4.90 1.09 -0.57
N GLU A 101 4.41 1.60 0.56
CA GLU A 101 5.20 1.93 1.75
C GLU A 101 5.36 0.68 2.63
N TYR A 102 6.02 -0.34 2.06
CA TYR A 102 6.03 -1.70 2.62
C TYR A 102 6.72 -1.82 3.99
N LEU A 103 7.69 -0.96 4.29
CA LEU A 103 8.37 -0.97 5.58
C LEU A 103 7.46 -0.42 6.68
N GLU A 104 6.80 0.68 6.43
CA GLU A 104 5.82 1.29 7.31
C GLU A 104 4.64 0.36 7.55
N ALA A 105 4.09 -0.20 6.48
CA ALA A 105 3.02 -1.21 6.57
C ALA A 105 3.42 -2.40 7.44
N LYS A 106 4.63 -2.94 7.24
CA LYS A 106 5.15 -4.06 8.03
C LYS A 106 5.23 -3.73 9.50
N ILE A 107 5.74 -2.55 9.86
CA ILE A 107 5.84 -2.10 11.26
C ILE A 107 4.45 -2.03 11.88
N MET A 108 3.49 -1.41 11.21
CA MET A 108 2.12 -1.29 11.72
C MET A 108 1.41 -2.64 11.87
N TYR A 109 1.61 -3.58 10.93
CA TYR A 109 1.09 -4.94 11.09
C TYR A 109 1.72 -5.67 12.27
N GLN A 110 3.02 -5.51 12.50
CA GLN A 110 3.70 -6.10 13.67
C GLN A 110 3.19 -5.50 14.98
N GLU A 111 3.00 -4.19 15.05
CA GLU A 111 2.40 -3.53 16.19
C GLU A 111 0.96 -3.99 16.44
N PHE A 112 0.17 -4.21 15.40
CA PHE A 112 -1.17 -4.78 15.52
C PHE A 112 -1.12 -6.20 16.09
N GLU A 113 -0.21 -7.06 15.59
CA GLU A 113 -0.02 -8.42 16.09
C GLU A 113 0.35 -8.43 17.58
N ASP A 114 1.26 -7.55 17.99
CA ASP A 114 1.73 -7.46 19.37
C ASP A 114 0.64 -6.94 20.32
N ARG A 115 -0.19 -5.98 19.88
CA ARG A 115 -1.27 -5.42 20.70
C ARG A 115 -2.52 -6.30 20.74
N HIS A 116 -2.78 -7.06 19.69
CA HIS A 116 -4.02 -7.84 19.53
C HIS A 116 -3.76 -9.33 19.20
N PRO A 117 -2.93 -10.07 19.98
CA PRO A 117 -2.44 -11.40 19.61
C PRO A 117 -3.53 -12.48 19.48
N THR A 118 -4.71 -12.24 20.03
CA THR A 118 -5.86 -13.17 19.99
C THR A 118 -6.94 -12.75 19.00
N ASN A 119 -6.69 -11.70 18.22
CA ASN A 119 -7.65 -11.23 17.23
C ASN A 119 -7.77 -12.22 16.06
N GLU A 120 -8.99 -12.36 15.55
CA GLU A 120 -9.28 -13.25 14.40
C GLU A 120 -8.55 -12.83 13.11
N ALA A 121 -8.14 -11.57 12.99
CA ALA A 121 -7.39 -11.04 11.86
C ALA A 121 -5.89 -11.42 11.90
N ILE A 122 -5.37 -12.03 12.97
CA ILE A 122 -3.94 -12.34 13.08
C ILE A 122 -3.39 -13.17 11.91
N PRO A 123 -4.08 -14.20 11.39
CA PRO A 123 -3.59 -14.92 10.20
C PRO A 123 -3.45 -14.00 8.97
N TYR A 124 -4.37 -13.03 8.80
CA TYR A 124 -4.28 -12.02 7.75
C TYR A 124 -3.07 -11.10 7.97
N VAL A 125 -2.91 -10.59 9.17
CA VAL A 125 -1.80 -9.70 9.55
C VAL A 125 -0.45 -10.38 9.30
N MET A 126 -0.27 -11.63 9.76
CA MET A 126 0.95 -12.39 9.51
C MET A 126 1.19 -12.64 8.01
N PHE A 127 0.14 -12.84 7.24
CA PHE A 127 0.22 -12.96 5.78
C PHE A 127 0.70 -11.64 5.16
N GLN A 128 0.13 -10.52 5.57
CA GLN A 128 0.50 -9.19 5.06
C GLN A 128 1.94 -8.79 5.44
N ILE A 129 2.43 -9.16 6.63
CA ILE A 129 3.85 -9.02 6.99
C ILE A 129 4.73 -9.73 5.96
N GLY A 130 4.38 -10.99 5.62
CA GLY A 130 5.08 -11.73 4.58
C GLY A 130 5.00 -11.10 3.20
N MET A 131 3.85 -10.49 2.87
CA MET A 131 3.65 -9.76 1.61
C MET A 131 4.48 -8.48 1.55
N CYS A 132 4.60 -7.74 2.64
CA CYS A 132 5.49 -6.57 2.72
C CYS A 132 6.95 -6.97 2.45
N ASP A 133 7.41 -8.07 3.06
CA ASP A 133 8.76 -8.58 2.80
C ASP A 133 8.92 -9.04 1.35
N PHE A 134 7.92 -9.74 0.81
CA PHE A 134 7.94 -10.23 -0.57
C PHE A 134 7.93 -9.10 -1.59
N ALA A 135 7.15 -8.04 -1.38
CA ALA A 135 7.09 -6.88 -2.25
C ALA A 135 8.42 -6.11 -2.35
N ARG A 136 9.28 -6.23 -1.31
CA ARG A 136 10.65 -5.68 -1.34
C ARG A 136 11.63 -6.52 -2.16
N THR A 137 11.20 -7.67 -2.69
CA THR A 137 11.99 -8.50 -3.59
C THR A 137 11.95 -7.88 -4.97
N ASP A 138 12.99 -7.10 -5.32
CA ASP A 138 13.02 -6.30 -6.56
C ASP A 138 13.88 -7.00 -7.63
N ARG A 139 15.18 -6.81 -7.62
CA ARG A 139 16.08 -7.20 -8.70
C ARG A 139 17.09 -8.23 -8.23
N LEU A 140 17.38 -9.21 -9.11
CA LEU A 140 18.33 -10.31 -8.84
C LEU A 140 19.78 -9.84 -8.59
N ASP A 141 20.14 -8.65 -9.04
CA ASP A 141 21.49 -8.08 -8.90
C ASP A 141 21.67 -7.23 -7.64
N ARG A 142 20.66 -7.13 -6.80
CA ARG A 142 20.64 -6.30 -5.60
C ARG A 142 20.44 -7.11 -4.32
N ASP A 143 19.61 -6.58 -3.44
CA ASP A 143 19.35 -7.12 -2.11
C ASP A 143 18.40 -8.33 -2.19
N ILE A 144 18.81 -9.42 -1.54
CA ILE A 144 18.02 -10.65 -1.43
C ILE A 144 17.28 -10.77 -0.09
N SER A 145 17.42 -9.76 0.78
CA SER A 145 16.85 -9.80 2.14
C SER A 145 15.32 -9.90 2.11
N GLY A 146 14.66 -9.19 1.20
CA GLY A 146 13.20 -9.28 1.02
C GLY A 146 12.72 -10.71 0.78
N ALA A 147 13.41 -11.46 -0.11
CA ALA A 147 13.07 -12.86 -0.36
C ALA A 147 13.33 -13.75 0.87
N GLN A 148 14.44 -13.55 1.57
CA GLN A 148 14.77 -14.33 2.78
C GLN A 148 13.76 -14.04 3.90
N ASP A 149 13.49 -12.78 4.17
CA ASP A 149 12.54 -12.34 5.19
C ASP A 149 11.14 -12.85 4.88
N SER A 150 10.69 -12.80 3.62
CA SER A 150 9.38 -13.30 3.21
C SER A 150 9.22 -14.80 3.46
N ILE A 151 10.24 -15.61 3.16
CA ILE A 151 10.25 -17.05 3.47
C ILE A 151 10.08 -17.27 4.97
N GLN A 152 10.77 -16.47 5.80
CA GLN A 152 10.68 -16.59 7.24
C GLN A 152 9.28 -16.20 7.74
N SER A 153 8.74 -15.06 7.29
CA SER A 153 7.43 -14.53 7.69
C SER A 153 6.30 -15.49 7.31
N PHE A 154 6.25 -15.94 6.05
CA PHE A 154 5.26 -16.93 5.63
C PHE A 154 5.42 -18.29 6.32
N SER A 155 6.66 -18.74 6.58
CA SER A 155 6.87 -19.97 7.33
C SER A 155 6.37 -19.86 8.77
N ARG A 156 6.44 -18.68 9.39
CA ARG A 156 5.86 -18.40 10.71
C ARG A 156 4.34 -18.53 10.67
N LEU A 157 3.68 -17.93 9.68
CA LEU A 157 2.24 -18.09 9.46
C LEU A 157 1.83 -19.56 9.31
N LEU A 158 2.52 -20.32 8.45
CA LEU A 158 2.20 -21.74 8.21
C LEU A 158 2.34 -22.62 9.45
N ARG A 159 3.26 -22.28 10.36
CA ARG A 159 3.41 -23.00 11.63
C ARG A 159 2.34 -22.62 12.65
N ALA A 160 1.99 -21.34 12.73
CA ALA A 160 1.02 -20.84 13.71
C ALA A 160 -0.43 -21.14 13.30
N PHE A 161 -0.74 -21.05 12.01
CA PHE A 161 -2.09 -21.18 11.46
C PHE A 161 -2.10 -22.05 10.18
N PRO A 162 -1.86 -23.37 10.32
CA PRO A 162 -1.72 -24.27 9.16
C PRO A 162 -2.99 -24.38 8.31
N ASP A 163 -4.16 -24.16 8.91
CA ASP A 163 -5.47 -24.26 8.27
C ASP A 163 -6.07 -22.89 7.88
N SER A 164 -5.27 -21.82 7.90
CA SER A 164 -5.75 -20.50 7.53
C SER A 164 -6.07 -20.41 6.02
N PRO A 165 -6.97 -19.51 5.60
CA PRO A 165 -7.28 -19.30 4.18
C PRO A 165 -6.07 -18.85 3.37
N TYR A 166 -5.02 -18.29 4.03
CA TYR A 166 -3.80 -17.79 3.40
C TYR A 166 -2.72 -18.86 3.20
N THR A 167 -2.94 -20.09 3.68
CA THR A 167 -1.94 -21.16 3.67
C THR A 167 -1.42 -21.49 2.27
N ASN A 168 -2.32 -21.61 1.29
CA ASN A 168 -1.94 -21.96 -0.08
C ASN A 168 -1.15 -20.84 -0.74
N GLU A 169 -1.60 -19.60 -0.57
CA GLU A 169 -0.92 -18.43 -1.10
C GLU A 169 0.47 -18.25 -0.45
N ALA A 170 0.58 -18.39 0.86
CA ALA A 170 1.86 -18.32 1.57
C ALA A 170 2.86 -19.39 1.04
N LYS A 171 2.40 -20.62 0.78
CA LYS A 171 3.25 -21.66 0.16
C LYS A 171 3.71 -21.28 -1.24
N ALA A 172 2.82 -20.68 -2.05
CA ALA A 172 3.17 -20.21 -3.38
C ALA A 172 4.20 -19.07 -3.33
N ARG A 173 4.05 -18.12 -2.40
CA ARG A 173 5.01 -17.02 -2.19
C ARG A 173 6.38 -17.54 -1.70
N ILE A 174 6.41 -18.50 -0.78
CA ILE A 174 7.67 -19.15 -0.36
C ILE A 174 8.37 -19.79 -1.56
N LYS A 175 7.62 -20.49 -2.41
CA LYS A 175 8.20 -21.09 -3.62
C LYS A 175 8.80 -20.04 -4.54
N ALA A 176 8.08 -18.95 -4.77
CA ALA A 176 8.55 -17.84 -5.60
C ALA A 176 9.82 -17.18 -5.02
N ALA A 177 9.83 -16.90 -3.71
CA ALA A 177 10.98 -16.31 -3.05
C ALA A 177 12.22 -17.26 -3.13
N ARG A 178 12.01 -18.57 -3.01
CA ARG A 178 13.09 -19.56 -3.20
C ARG A 178 13.62 -19.55 -4.63
N GLU A 179 12.75 -19.53 -5.63
CA GLU A 179 13.17 -19.45 -7.04
C GLU A 179 13.93 -18.14 -7.31
N PHE A 180 13.54 -17.02 -6.70
CA PHE A 180 14.30 -15.79 -6.77
C PHE A 180 15.72 -15.96 -6.21
N LEU A 181 15.88 -16.56 -5.02
CA LEU A 181 17.20 -16.81 -4.41
C LEU A 181 18.06 -17.73 -5.28
N VAL A 182 17.47 -18.76 -5.87
CA VAL A 182 18.18 -19.67 -6.80
C VAL A 182 18.66 -18.91 -8.03
N ASN A 183 17.81 -18.11 -8.62
CA ASN A 183 18.17 -17.29 -9.78
C ASN A 183 19.26 -16.27 -9.44
N HIS A 184 19.24 -15.68 -8.25
CA HIS A 184 20.32 -14.81 -7.77
C HIS A 184 21.66 -15.54 -7.68
N GLU A 185 21.71 -16.73 -7.04
CA GLU A 185 22.94 -17.51 -6.93
C GLU A 185 23.49 -17.91 -8.32
N TYR A 186 22.60 -18.29 -9.23
CA TYR A 186 22.99 -18.58 -10.61
C TYR A 186 23.51 -17.34 -11.33
N TYR A 187 22.86 -16.19 -11.17
CA TYR A 187 23.32 -14.91 -11.71
C TYR A 187 24.73 -14.56 -11.24
N VAL A 188 25.00 -14.71 -9.93
CA VAL A 188 26.34 -14.49 -9.35
C VAL A 188 27.35 -15.46 -9.93
N ALA A 189 27.00 -16.76 -10.10
CA ALA A 189 27.89 -17.73 -10.72
C ALA A 189 28.21 -17.38 -12.18
N VAL A 190 27.21 -16.95 -12.96
CA VAL A 190 27.39 -16.47 -14.34
C VAL A 190 28.32 -15.24 -14.39
N PHE A 191 28.18 -14.30 -13.46
CA PHE A 191 29.08 -13.15 -13.34
C PHE A 191 30.55 -13.60 -13.14
N TYR A 192 30.79 -14.57 -12.24
CA TYR A 192 32.13 -15.12 -12.03
C TYR A 192 32.68 -15.83 -13.27
N VAL A 193 31.86 -16.59 -14.01
CA VAL A 193 32.29 -17.18 -15.29
C VAL A 193 32.72 -16.12 -16.31
N ARG A 194 31.93 -15.04 -16.41
CA ARG A 194 32.22 -13.91 -17.33
C ARG A 194 33.53 -13.19 -16.99
N THR A 195 33.82 -13.08 -15.70
CA THR A 195 35.08 -12.47 -15.19
C THR A 195 36.24 -13.48 -15.11
N LYS A 196 36.06 -14.69 -15.64
CA LYS A 196 37.04 -15.79 -15.65
C LYS A 196 37.48 -16.24 -14.24
N ARG A 197 36.66 -16.00 -13.25
CA ARG A 197 36.85 -16.46 -11.86
C ARG A 197 36.15 -17.81 -11.66
N TYR A 198 36.73 -18.85 -12.28
CA TYR A 198 36.05 -20.14 -12.40
C TYR A 198 35.96 -20.91 -11.07
N SER A 199 36.91 -20.73 -10.16
CA SER A 199 36.86 -21.34 -8.82
C SER A 199 35.67 -20.82 -8.01
N GLU A 200 35.43 -19.53 -8.04
CA GLU A 200 34.32 -18.87 -7.34
C GLU A 200 32.98 -19.24 -8.00
N ALA A 201 32.95 -19.30 -9.32
CA ALA A 201 31.78 -19.77 -10.06
C ALA A 201 31.41 -21.22 -9.64
N ALA A 202 32.39 -22.12 -9.62
CA ALA A 202 32.18 -23.50 -9.22
C ALA A 202 31.68 -23.61 -7.78
N HIS A 203 32.23 -22.80 -6.86
CA HIS A 203 31.77 -22.76 -5.46
C HIS A 203 30.29 -22.34 -5.37
N ARG A 204 29.89 -21.28 -6.07
CA ARG A 204 28.49 -20.81 -6.09
C ARG A 204 27.55 -21.85 -6.70
N LEU A 205 27.94 -22.49 -7.80
CA LEU A 205 27.12 -23.54 -8.42
C LEU A 205 26.96 -24.76 -7.51
N LYS A 206 28.03 -25.19 -6.81
CA LYS A 206 27.94 -26.25 -5.82
C LYS A 206 27.01 -25.91 -4.66
N TYR A 207 27.11 -24.68 -4.15
CA TYR A 207 26.20 -24.18 -3.12
C TYR A 207 24.75 -24.20 -3.60
N LEU A 208 24.46 -23.65 -4.80
CA LEU A 208 23.13 -23.66 -5.40
C LEU A 208 22.56 -25.09 -5.47
N LEU A 209 23.35 -26.02 -6.01
CA LEU A 209 22.91 -27.42 -6.19
C LEU A 209 22.71 -28.17 -4.88
N ALA A 210 23.46 -27.81 -3.82
CA ALA A 210 23.30 -28.38 -2.48
C ALA A 210 22.07 -27.85 -1.77
N MET A 211 21.79 -26.54 -1.89
CA MET A 211 20.68 -25.90 -1.20
C MET A 211 19.34 -26.03 -1.94
N TYR A 212 19.38 -26.12 -3.28
CA TYR A 212 18.18 -26.11 -4.13
C TYR A 212 18.25 -27.17 -5.23
N PRO A 213 18.33 -28.47 -4.88
CA PRO A 213 18.57 -29.56 -5.86
C PRO A 213 17.46 -29.69 -6.91
N ASP A 214 16.22 -29.34 -6.52
CA ASP A 214 15.01 -29.52 -7.32
C ASP A 214 14.53 -28.23 -8.00
N SER A 215 15.36 -27.19 -8.02
CA SER A 215 15.00 -25.92 -8.68
C SER A 215 15.00 -26.05 -10.21
N SER A 216 14.25 -25.16 -10.86
CA SER A 216 14.19 -25.07 -12.33
C SER A 216 15.57 -24.80 -12.97
N ILE A 217 16.48 -24.17 -12.23
CA ILE A 217 17.85 -23.79 -12.65
C ILE A 217 18.85 -24.93 -12.44
N SER A 218 18.56 -25.92 -11.60
CA SER A 218 19.51 -26.98 -11.25
C SER A 218 20.10 -27.73 -12.45
N PRO A 219 19.36 -28.06 -13.52
CA PRO A 219 19.96 -28.69 -14.72
C PRO A 219 20.98 -27.79 -15.41
N LEU A 220 20.72 -26.47 -15.51
CA LEU A 220 21.63 -25.49 -16.09
C LEU A 220 22.89 -25.33 -15.23
N ALA A 221 22.71 -25.26 -13.91
CA ALA A 221 23.82 -25.16 -12.94
C ALA A 221 24.74 -26.38 -13.00
N ARG A 222 24.19 -27.62 -13.06
CA ARG A 222 24.98 -28.85 -13.22
C ARG A 222 25.78 -28.85 -14.53
N ASN A 223 25.18 -28.50 -15.64
CA ASN A 223 25.87 -28.42 -16.93
C ASN A 223 27.03 -27.43 -16.89
N MET A 224 26.77 -26.24 -16.33
CA MET A 224 27.80 -25.20 -16.20
C MET A 224 28.94 -25.65 -15.30
N LEU A 225 28.63 -26.25 -14.15
CA LEU A 225 29.62 -26.77 -13.21
C LEU A 225 30.51 -27.85 -13.87
N ALA A 226 29.90 -28.84 -14.53
CA ALA A 226 30.61 -29.91 -15.22
C ALA A 226 31.58 -29.37 -16.28
N ARG A 227 31.19 -28.34 -17.03
CA ARG A 227 32.05 -27.69 -18.04
C ARG A 227 33.22 -26.95 -17.40
N ILE A 228 33.01 -26.29 -16.26
CA ILE A 228 34.08 -25.59 -15.52
C ILE A 228 35.09 -26.61 -15.00
N GLU A 229 34.62 -27.72 -14.38
CA GLU A 229 35.45 -28.75 -13.81
C GLU A 229 36.23 -29.53 -14.90
N ALA A 230 35.66 -29.67 -16.07
CA ALA A 230 36.35 -30.27 -17.25
C ALA A 230 37.39 -29.31 -17.88
N GLY A 231 37.64 -28.12 -17.36
CA GLY A 231 38.54 -27.13 -17.93
C GLY A 231 38.07 -26.48 -19.25
N ASN A 232 36.80 -26.67 -19.62
CA ASN A 232 36.17 -26.12 -20.79
C ASN A 232 34.98 -25.19 -20.44
N PRO A 233 35.24 -24.08 -19.76
CA PRO A 233 34.17 -23.18 -19.31
C PRO A 233 33.40 -22.61 -20.50
N PRO A 234 32.09 -22.28 -20.32
CA PRO A 234 31.29 -21.73 -21.41
C PRO A 234 31.82 -20.38 -21.85
N ARG A 235 31.95 -20.19 -23.19
CA ARG A 235 32.22 -18.88 -23.77
C ARG A 235 30.95 -18.04 -23.75
N MET A 236 30.89 -17.02 -22.92
CA MET A 236 29.70 -16.17 -22.75
C MET A 236 29.71 -15.00 -23.72
N GLY A 237 28.81 -15.02 -24.72
CA GLY A 237 28.28 -13.79 -25.32
C GLY A 237 27.09 -13.32 -24.51
N PHE A 238 26.97 -12.02 -24.31
CA PHE A 238 26.13 -11.36 -23.28
C PHE A 238 24.62 -11.72 -23.27
N SER A 239 24.03 -12.08 -24.40
CA SER A 239 22.58 -12.19 -24.56
C SER A 239 22.03 -13.62 -24.62
N ARG A 240 22.87 -14.63 -24.62
CA ARG A 240 22.46 -16.01 -24.94
C ARG A 240 22.23 -16.92 -23.74
N TRP A 241 22.52 -16.43 -22.50
CA TRP A 241 22.62 -17.28 -21.32
C TRP A 241 21.87 -16.80 -20.08
N LEU A 242 21.26 -15.62 -20.14
CA LEU A 242 20.28 -15.26 -19.14
C LEU A 242 19.00 -16.03 -19.51
N PRO A 243 18.51 -16.96 -18.66
CA PRO A 243 17.11 -17.34 -18.76
C PRO A 243 16.30 -16.05 -18.72
N ASP A 244 15.17 -16.05 -19.37
CA ASP A 244 14.23 -14.93 -19.29
C ASP A 244 13.89 -14.74 -17.80
N LEU A 245 14.62 -13.80 -17.16
CA LEU A 245 14.54 -13.52 -15.74
C LEU A 245 13.32 -12.63 -15.42
N SER A 246 12.35 -12.61 -16.34
CA SER A 246 11.03 -12.08 -16.01
C SER A 246 10.52 -12.83 -14.80
N MET A 247 10.27 -12.12 -13.72
CA MET A 247 9.50 -12.66 -12.60
C MET A 247 8.23 -13.28 -13.18
N PRO A 248 7.82 -14.46 -12.73
CA PRO A 248 6.51 -14.98 -13.12
C PRO A 248 5.49 -13.88 -12.92
N ASP A 249 4.65 -13.67 -13.93
CA ASP A 249 3.62 -12.63 -13.91
C ASP A 249 2.61 -12.95 -12.79
N TRP A 250 2.84 -12.39 -11.61
CA TRP A 250 2.07 -12.65 -10.38
C TRP A 250 0.72 -11.92 -10.37
N THR A 251 0.37 -11.23 -11.47
CA THR A 251 -0.94 -10.59 -11.64
C THR A 251 -2.07 -11.61 -11.75
N LEU A 252 -1.77 -12.92 -11.80
CA LEU A 252 -2.77 -14.00 -11.94
C LEU A 252 -3.71 -14.17 -10.73
N PHE A 253 -3.48 -13.47 -9.62
CA PHE A 253 -4.34 -13.60 -8.43
C PHE A 253 -5.03 -12.30 -7.98
N GLY A 254 -5.02 -11.24 -8.81
CA GLY A 254 -5.61 -9.96 -8.43
C GLY A 254 -6.16 -9.10 -9.58
N SER A 255 -6.18 -9.58 -10.84
CA SER A 255 -6.53 -8.76 -12.00
C SER A 255 -7.96 -8.93 -12.53
N ASP A 256 -8.74 -9.84 -11.99
CA ASP A 256 -10.10 -10.07 -12.51
C ASP A 256 -11.06 -8.90 -12.24
N GLU A 257 -10.81 -8.09 -11.22
CA GLU A 257 -11.62 -6.90 -10.92
C GLU A 257 -11.25 -5.69 -11.79
N GLN A 258 -9.97 -5.52 -12.15
CA GLN A 258 -9.54 -4.38 -12.98
C GLN A 258 -9.82 -4.57 -14.48
N GLU A 259 -9.89 -5.82 -14.96
CA GLU A 259 -10.22 -6.09 -16.36
C GLU A 259 -11.72 -5.92 -16.64
N ASN A 260 -12.57 -6.21 -15.66
CA ASN A 260 -14.01 -5.98 -15.78
C ASN A 260 -14.36 -4.50 -15.76
N SER A 261 -13.73 -3.68 -14.93
CA SER A 261 -13.97 -2.22 -14.89
C SER A 261 -13.57 -1.52 -16.19
N LYS A 262 -12.47 -1.97 -16.84
CA LYS A 262 -12.04 -1.42 -18.14
C LYS A 262 -12.90 -1.88 -19.33
N LYS A 263 -13.60 -3.02 -19.21
CA LYS A 263 -14.55 -3.48 -20.24
C LYS A 263 -15.90 -2.76 -20.15
N GLU A 264 -16.33 -2.38 -18.95
CA GLU A 264 -17.54 -1.57 -18.76
C GLU A 264 -17.36 -0.11 -19.19
N GLU A 265 -16.16 0.47 -18.99
CA GLU A 265 -15.85 1.85 -19.44
C GLU A 265 -15.74 1.98 -20.96
N LYS A 266 -15.47 0.89 -21.68
CA LYS A 266 -15.44 0.88 -23.16
C LYS A 266 -16.78 0.52 -23.83
N ALA A 267 -17.77 0.14 -23.04
CA ALA A 267 -19.10 -0.26 -23.53
C ALA A 267 -20.18 0.84 -23.36
N ASN A 268 -19.84 1.96 -22.71
CA ASN A 268 -20.62 3.21 -22.61
C ASN A 268 -19.93 4.33 -23.42
#